data_b07db58785b41f1cc08f88294ea9e7b5
#
_entry.id   b07db58785b41f1cc08f88294ea9e7b5
#
_cell.length_a   1.000
_cell.length_b   1.000
_cell.length_c   1.000
_cell.angle_alpha   90.00
_cell.angle_beta   90.00
_cell.angle_gamma   90.00
#
_symmetry.space_group_name_H-M   'P 1'
#
loop_
_entity.id
_entity.type
_entity.pdbx_description
1 polymer ?
#
loop_
_entity_poly.entity_id
_entity_poly.type
_entity_poly.pdbx_seq_one_letter_code
_entity_poly.pdbx_strand_id
1 'polypeptide(L)'
;MNPPPRWFGHRQLPRPEEDLEDQGLSFDVGTLIERRKVLAGMGVGTLAFALAACSPTGTQGSPSPSTAAEIPDETAGPYPGDGSNGPDVLEQSGIVRSDIRSSFGTSTTTAEGIPMTLELKIVDMANNNQPFEGVAVYVWHCDRSGEYSMYSSGLENENYLRGVQVADAEGLVRYTSIFPACYAGRWPHIHFEVYPDTGSITDHTTAIATSQVALPQETCTAVYATTGYEQSVKNLQGVSLDSDNVFGDDSGATQLATITGDTSAGYTVRLTVNVDTNTEPTGGGAPGGGGAPGGAGAPGGMPTGRPPALPDGQQPGTAPTASAPAGS
;
A
#
# COMPACT_ATOMS: atom_id res chain seq x y z
N MET A 1 -10.11 -48.11 -1.69
CA MET A 1 -11.30 -47.62 -2.45
C MET A 1 -10.95 -46.20 -2.86
N ASN A 2 -11.01 -45.88 -4.16
CA ASN A 2 -10.80 -44.51 -4.57
C ASN A 2 -12.00 -43.67 -4.14
N PRO A 3 -11.80 -42.45 -3.60
CA PRO A 3 -12.89 -41.54 -3.25
C PRO A 3 -13.73 -41.22 -4.49
N PRO A 4 -15.04 -40.93 -4.31
CA PRO A 4 -15.91 -40.57 -5.43
C PRO A 4 -15.43 -39.23 -6.04
N PRO A 5 -15.59 -39.03 -7.36
CA PRO A 5 -15.20 -37.83 -8.03
C PRO A 5 -15.96 -36.61 -7.47
N ARG A 6 -15.25 -35.56 -7.11
CA ARG A 6 -15.82 -34.26 -6.71
C ARG A 6 -15.72 -33.29 -7.87
N TRP A 7 -16.67 -32.36 -7.97
CA TRP A 7 -16.79 -31.42 -9.08
C TRP A 7 -16.89 -29.98 -8.55
N PHE A 8 -16.29 -29.04 -9.26
CA PHE A 8 -16.49 -27.60 -9.07
C PHE A 8 -17.06 -27.02 -10.39
N GLY A 9 -18.35 -26.68 -10.37
CA GLY A 9 -19.09 -26.34 -11.59
C GLY A 9 -19.10 -27.52 -12.57
N HIS A 10 -18.51 -27.33 -13.75
CA HIS A 10 -18.43 -28.37 -14.80
C HIS A 10 -17.06 -29.07 -14.84
N ARG A 11 -16.18 -28.81 -13.90
CA ARG A 11 -14.81 -29.36 -13.87
C ARG A 11 -14.67 -30.37 -12.74
N GLN A 12 -14.11 -31.52 -13.06
CA GLN A 12 -13.73 -32.51 -12.04
C GLN A 12 -12.49 -32.04 -11.30
N LEU A 13 -12.48 -32.18 -9.97
CA LEU A 13 -11.34 -31.87 -9.13
C LEU A 13 -10.21 -32.88 -9.40
N PRO A 14 -8.98 -32.45 -9.73
CA PRO A 14 -7.83 -33.33 -9.92
C PRO A 14 -7.46 -34.11 -8.65
N ARG A 15 -7.73 -33.53 -7.47
CA ARG A 15 -7.45 -34.12 -6.14
C ARG A 15 -8.72 -34.09 -5.30
N PRO A 16 -9.62 -35.07 -5.45
CA PRO A 16 -10.94 -35.03 -4.81
C PRO A 16 -10.94 -35.10 -3.27
N GLU A 17 -9.83 -35.50 -2.65
CA GLU A 17 -9.61 -35.53 -1.20
C GLU A 17 -9.08 -34.21 -0.62
N GLU A 18 -8.59 -33.30 -1.45
CA GLU A 18 -8.04 -32.01 -1.04
C GLU A 18 -9.07 -30.89 -1.17
N ASP A 19 -8.86 -29.79 -0.47
CA ASP A 19 -9.70 -28.61 -0.57
C ASP A 19 -9.54 -27.91 -1.92
N LEU A 20 -10.48 -27.02 -2.25
CA LEU A 20 -10.52 -26.33 -3.55
C LEU A 20 -9.25 -25.50 -3.80
N GLU A 21 -8.62 -25.01 -2.74
CA GLU A 21 -7.42 -24.18 -2.73
C GLU A 21 -6.15 -24.99 -2.98
N ASP A 22 -6.19 -26.31 -2.75
CA ASP A 22 -5.04 -27.22 -2.89
C ASP A 22 -5.06 -28.05 -4.18
N GLN A 23 -5.94 -27.71 -5.15
CA GLN A 23 -6.09 -28.44 -6.41
C GLN A 23 -4.92 -28.25 -7.39
N GLY A 24 -4.03 -27.29 -7.10
CA GLY A 24 -2.81 -27.01 -7.85
C GLY A 24 -2.96 -26.03 -8.99
N LEU A 25 -1.83 -25.43 -9.39
CA LEU A 25 -1.71 -24.28 -10.29
C LEU A 25 -2.49 -24.41 -11.61
N SER A 26 -2.55 -25.62 -12.20
CA SER A 26 -3.28 -25.85 -13.46
C SER A 26 -4.80 -25.76 -13.33
N PHE A 27 -5.33 -26.08 -12.15
CA PHE A 27 -6.74 -25.94 -11.85
C PHE A 27 -7.09 -24.46 -11.59
N ASP A 28 -6.25 -23.74 -10.86
CA ASP A 28 -6.43 -22.34 -10.49
C ASP A 28 -6.37 -21.42 -11.70
N VAL A 29 -5.37 -21.58 -12.58
CA VAL A 29 -5.26 -20.81 -13.84
C VAL A 29 -6.48 -21.05 -14.74
N GLY A 30 -6.96 -22.30 -14.82
CA GLY A 30 -8.15 -22.62 -15.61
C GLY A 30 -9.43 -21.96 -15.07
N THR A 31 -9.55 -21.81 -13.75
CA THR A 31 -10.71 -21.19 -13.09
C THR A 31 -10.73 -19.68 -13.29
N LEU A 32 -9.56 -19.03 -13.25
CA LEU A 32 -9.40 -17.59 -13.52
C LEU A 32 -9.74 -17.24 -14.98
N ILE A 33 -9.34 -18.08 -15.95
CA ILE A 33 -9.63 -17.85 -17.38
C ILE A 33 -11.14 -17.96 -17.67
N GLU A 34 -11.86 -18.86 -17.02
CA GLU A 34 -13.31 -18.99 -17.20
C GLU A 34 -14.09 -17.80 -16.61
N ARG A 35 -13.66 -17.25 -15.47
CA ARG A 35 -14.27 -16.03 -14.89
C ARG A 35 -14.14 -14.83 -15.83
N ARG A 36 -12.99 -14.66 -16.49
CA ARG A 36 -12.78 -13.59 -17.50
C ARG A 36 -13.69 -13.72 -18.72
N LYS A 37 -14.00 -14.95 -19.16
CA LYS A 37 -14.87 -15.18 -20.33
C LYS A 37 -16.34 -14.84 -20.06
N VAL A 38 -16.81 -14.94 -18.83
CA VAL A 38 -18.19 -14.60 -18.45
C VAL A 38 -18.43 -13.10 -18.51
N LEU A 39 -17.44 -12.27 -18.18
CA LEU A 39 -17.52 -10.80 -18.25
C LEU A 39 -17.38 -10.27 -19.70
N ALA A 40 -16.75 -11.03 -20.62
CA ALA A 40 -16.61 -10.64 -22.03
C ALA A 40 -17.81 -11.01 -22.92
N GLY A 41 -18.83 -11.70 -22.39
CA GLY A 41 -19.94 -12.30 -23.16
C GLY A 41 -21.18 -11.42 -23.36
N MET A 42 -21.23 -10.16 -22.88
CA MET A 42 -22.39 -9.29 -23.02
C MET A 42 -22.18 -8.11 -23.97
N GLY A 43 -21.59 -8.30 -25.11
CA GLY A 43 -21.38 -7.20 -26.05
C GLY A 43 -21.16 -7.64 -27.50
N VAL A 44 -22.09 -8.39 -28.11
CA VAL A 44 -22.11 -8.56 -29.58
C VAL A 44 -23.52 -8.33 -30.10
N GLY A 45 -23.74 -7.15 -30.59
CA GLY A 45 -24.92 -6.75 -31.36
C GLY A 45 -24.52 -6.04 -32.66
N THR A 46 -24.64 -6.77 -33.76
CA THR A 46 -24.86 -6.33 -35.15
C THR A 46 -23.80 -5.48 -35.85
N LEU A 47 -23.05 -6.15 -36.74
CA LEU A 47 -22.35 -5.60 -37.90
C LEU A 47 -23.33 -5.17 -39.00
N ALA A 48 -23.25 -3.92 -39.44
CA ALA A 48 -23.75 -3.49 -40.73
C ALA A 48 -22.62 -2.85 -41.53
N PHE A 49 -22.20 -3.49 -42.63
CA PHE A 49 -21.25 -2.96 -43.61
C PHE A 49 -21.86 -1.81 -44.40
N ALA A 50 -21.18 -0.67 -44.46
CA ALA A 50 -21.35 0.30 -45.51
C ALA A 50 -19.97 0.83 -45.93
N LEU A 51 -19.54 0.42 -47.13
CA LEU A 51 -18.43 1.01 -47.89
C LEU A 51 -18.88 2.35 -48.49
N ALA A 52 -18.21 3.45 -48.17
CA ALA A 52 -18.23 4.65 -48.98
C ALA A 52 -16.94 5.43 -48.85
N ALA A 53 -16.46 5.88 -49.99
CA ALA A 53 -15.14 6.33 -50.35
C ALA A 53 -14.69 7.68 -49.74
N CYS A 54 -13.36 7.82 -49.65
CA CYS A 54 -12.43 8.95 -49.63
C CYS A 54 -12.96 10.40 -49.71
N SER A 55 -12.56 11.20 -48.70
CA SER A 55 -11.95 12.54 -48.90
C SER A 55 -11.20 12.98 -47.64
N PRO A 56 -10.02 13.59 -47.72
CA PRO A 56 -9.24 13.97 -46.58
C PRO A 56 -9.62 15.41 -46.15
N THR A 57 -10.33 15.53 -45.06
CA THR A 57 -10.42 16.79 -44.32
C THR A 57 -10.02 16.50 -42.90
N GLY A 58 -8.81 16.95 -42.54
CA GLY A 58 -8.28 16.81 -41.19
C GLY A 58 -9.16 17.56 -40.19
N THR A 59 -9.90 16.79 -39.42
CA THR A 59 -10.40 17.23 -38.12
C THR A 59 -9.58 16.49 -37.12
N GLN A 60 -8.68 17.21 -36.45
CA GLN A 60 -8.04 16.71 -35.23
C GLN A 60 -9.17 16.38 -34.27
N GLY A 61 -9.49 15.11 -34.15
CA GLY A 61 -10.29 14.61 -33.05
C GLY A 61 -9.53 14.94 -31.75
N SER A 62 -10.15 15.77 -30.92
CA SER A 62 -9.72 15.87 -29.53
C SER A 62 -9.64 14.44 -28.97
N PRO A 63 -8.57 14.08 -28.26
CA PRO A 63 -8.55 12.78 -27.60
C PRO A 63 -9.78 12.72 -26.71
N SER A 64 -10.61 11.69 -26.88
CA SER A 64 -11.61 11.32 -25.88
C SER A 64 -10.88 11.24 -24.55
N PRO A 65 -11.42 11.82 -23.46
CA PRO A 65 -10.83 11.61 -22.15
C PRO A 65 -10.80 10.08 -21.92
N SER A 66 -9.62 9.54 -21.81
CA SER A 66 -9.44 8.22 -21.22
C SER A 66 -10.08 8.34 -19.84
N THR A 67 -11.16 7.60 -19.58
CA THR A 67 -11.69 7.47 -18.22
C THR A 67 -10.59 6.83 -17.42
N ALA A 68 -9.89 7.63 -16.61
CA ALA A 68 -8.89 7.12 -15.69
C ALA A 68 -9.58 6.11 -14.77
N ALA A 69 -8.96 4.98 -14.52
CA ALA A 69 -9.51 3.97 -13.63
C ALA A 69 -9.48 4.50 -12.18
N GLU A 70 -10.45 4.08 -11.38
CA GLU A 70 -10.46 4.29 -9.94
C GLU A 70 -9.22 3.65 -9.31
N ILE A 71 -8.72 4.28 -8.24
CA ILE A 71 -7.65 3.67 -7.44
C ILE A 71 -8.19 2.40 -6.76
N PRO A 72 -7.52 1.24 -6.82
CA PRO A 72 -8.00 0.05 -6.14
C PRO A 72 -7.97 0.24 -4.64
N ASP A 73 -9.01 -0.26 -3.97
CA ASP A 73 -9.02 -0.39 -2.52
C ASP A 73 -8.09 -1.52 -2.09
N GLU A 74 -7.21 -1.20 -1.17
CA GLU A 74 -6.21 -2.12 -0.64
C GLU A 74 -6.32 -2.28 0.86
N THR A 75 -5.60 -3.24 1.40
CA THR A 75 -5.46 -3.36 2.85
C THR A 75 -4.65 -2.19 3.43
N ALA A 76 -5.10 -1.66 4.57
CA ALA A 76 -4.31 -0.74 5.38
C ALA A 76 -3.03 -1.40 5.95
N GLY A 77 -2.97 -2.73 5.90
CA GLY A 77 -1.86 -3.50 6.44
C GLY A 77 -1.88 -3.60 7.97
N PRO A 78 -0.81 -4.16 8.57
CA PRO A 78 -0.79 -4.38 10.03
C PRO A 78 -0.38 -3.15 10.85
N TYR A 79 -0.02 -2.03 10.24
CA TYR A 79 0.59 -0.88 10.93
C TYR A 79 -0.06 0.49 10.59
N PRO A 80 -1.39 0.59 10.48
CA PRO A 80 -2.03 1.84 10.04
C PRO A 80 -1.93 2.95 11.07
N GLY A 81 -2.09 2.66 12.38
CA GLY A 81 -2.10 3.67 13.42
C GLY A 81 -3.34 4.57 13.40
N ASP A 82 -4.46 4.06 12.90
CA ASP A 82 -5.74 4.70 12.68
C ASP A 82 -6.83 4.24 13.68
N GLY A 83 -6.43 3.53 14.73
CA GLY A 83 -7.33 2.96 15.73
C GLY A 83 -7.94 1.61 15.36
N SER A 84 -7.89 1.17 14.10
CA SER A 84 -8.50 -0.08 13.64
C SER A 84 -7.91 -1.34 14.31
N ASN A 85 -6.66 -1.27 14.78
CA ASN A 85 -5.96 -2.38 15.43
C ASN A 85 -5.29 -2.02 16.76
N GLY A 86 -5.68 -0.88 17.35
CA GLY A 86 -5.27 -0.43 18.68
C GLY A 86 -4.55 0.91 18.71
N PRO A 87 -3.31 1.05 18.22
CA PRO A 87 -2.64 2.36 18.15
C PRO A 87 -3.41 3.33 17.26
N ASP A 88 -3.61 4.57 17.76
CA ASP A 88 -4.32 5.64 17.05
C ASP A 88 -3.55 6.95 17.14
N VAL A 89 -3.10 7.47 16.00
CA VAL A 89 -2.44 8.75 15.87
C VAL A 89 -3.38 9.84 15.35
N LEU A 90 -4.52 9.45 14.76
CA LEU A 90 -5.45 10.38 14.10
C LEU A 90 -6.22 11.24 15.12
N GLU A 91 -6.35 10.78 16.36
CA GLU A 91 -6.88 11.58 17.47
C GLU A 91 -5.87 12.57 18.07
N GLN A 92 -4.58 12.48 17.69
CA GLN A 92 -3.54 13.28 18.34
C GLN A 92 -3.41 14.67 17.72
N SER A 93 -3.40 15.70 18.57
CA SER A 93 -3.09 17.05 18.13
C SER A 93 -1.68 17.13 17.53
N GLY A 94 -1.57 17.61 16.28
CA GLY A 94 -0.32 17.67 15.52
C GLY A 94 -0.22 16.66 14.38
N ILE A 95 -1.20 15.77 14.20
CA ILE A 95 -1.24 14.85 13.07
C ILE A 95 -1.47 15.55 11.72
N VAL A 96 -2.22 16.67 11.73
CA VAL A 96 -2.43 17.49 10.51
C VAL A 96 -1.15 18.32 10.28
N ARG A 97 -0.29 17.83 9.38
CA ARG A 97 1.04 18.40 9.13
C ARG A 97 1.58 18.00 7.76
N SER A 98 2.45 18.80 7.17
CA SER A 98 3.11 18.51 5.89
C SER A 98 4.49 17.86 6.06
N ASP A 99 5.27 18.24 7.08
CA ASP A 99 6.54 17.59 7.39
C ASP A 99 6.31 16.43 8.36
N ILE A 100 6.44 15.22 7.84
CA ILE A 100 6.18 13.98 8.59
C ILE A 100 7.45 13.27 9.06
N ARG A 101 8.63 13.87 8.81
CA ARG A 101 9.91 13.22 9.13
C ARG A 101 10.16 13.07 10.63
N SER A 102 9.68 14.02 11.43
CA SER A 102 9.89 13.97 12.88
C SER A 102 8.64 13.50 13.62
N SER A 103 8.82 12.86 14.75
CA SER A 103 7.73 12.64 15.71
C SER A 103 7.22 13.99 16.26
N PHE A 104 6.03 13.99 16.82
CA PHE A 104 5.39 15.14 17.45
C PHE A 104 4.80 14.76 18.83
N GLY A 105 4.37 15.74 19.59
CA GLY A 105 3.89 15.54 20.95
C GLY A 105 5.04 15.35 21.94
N THR A 106 5.15 14.17 22.55
CA THR A 106 6.16 13.89 23.57
C THR A 106 7.50 13.42 23.01
N SER A 107 7.54 12.96 21.76
CA SER A 107 8.76 12.57 21.07
C SER A 107 9.16 13.60 20.01
N THR A 108 10.47 13.70 19.74
CA THR A 108 11.05 14.62 18.75
C THR A 108 12.03 13.90 17.82
N THR A 109 12.05 12.57 17.85
CA THR A 109 12.92 11.77 16.99
C THR A 109 12.61 12.04 15.52
N THR A 110 13.64 12.18 14.70
CA THR A 110 13.53 12.42 13.27
C THR A 110 14.00 11.18 12.50
N ALA A 111 13.17 10.68 11.61
CA ALA A 111 13.53 9.59 10.72
C ALA A 111 14.62 10.03 9.75
N GLU A 112 15.68 9.23 9.65
CA GLU A 112 16.78 9.45 8.74
C GLU A 112 16.53 8.72 7.41
N GLY A 113 16.93 9.32 6.29
CA GLY A 113 16.82 8.71 4.97
C GLY A 113 17.04 9.71 3.84
N ILE A 114 16.96 9.23 2.58
CA ILE A 114 17.01 10.09 1.40
C ILE A 114 15.76 10.98 1.40
N PRO A 115 15.92 12.31 1.28
CA PRO A 115 14.78 13.23 1.28
C PRO A 115 13.78 12.91 0.17
N MET A 116 12.49 12.98 0.52
CA MET A 116 11.39 12.73 -0.41
C MET A 116 10.26 13.73 -0.19
N THR A 117 9.73 14.27 -1.28
CA THR A 117 8.42 14.95 -1.28
C THR A 117 7.42 14.01 -1.92
N LEU A 118 6.32 13.73 -1.23
CA LEU A 118 5.18 12.99 -1.79
C LEU A 118 4.09 13.99 -2.17
N GLU A 119 3.62 13.93 -3.40
CA GLU A 119 2.51 14.72 -3.93
C GLU A 119 1.41 13.76 -4.42
N LEU A 120 0.24 13.80 -3.78
CA LEU A 120 -0.93 13.07 -4.21
C LEU A 120 -1.97 14.06 -4.74
N LYS A 121 -2.43 13.84 -5.97
CA LYS A 121 -3.51 14.61 -6.58
C LYS A 121 -4.78 13.78 -6.49
N ILE A 122 -5.70 14.19 -5.64
CA ILE A 122 -6.98 13.51 -5.45
C ILE A 122 -8.00 14.06 -6.45
N VAL A 123 -8.68 13.15 -7.13
CA VAL A 123 -9.66 13.45 -8.18
C VAL A 123 -10.99 12.79 -7.82
N ASP A 124 -12.06 13.57 -7.85
CA ASP A 124 -13.44 13.13 -7.62
C ASP A 124 -14.06 12.63 -8.93
N MET A 125 -14.13 11.32 -9.10
CA MET A 125 -14.71 10.69 -10.28
C MET A 125 -16.22 10.88 -10.33
N ALA A 126 -16.88 10.87 -9.18
CA ALA A 126 -18.31 11.10 -9.08
C ALA A 126 -18.71 12.53 -9.53
N ASN A 127 -17.76 13.47 -9.47
CA ASN A 127 -17.92 14.86 -9.89
C ASN A 127 -17.14 15.16 -11.18
N ASN A 128 -17.30 14.35 -12.22
CA ASN A 128 -16.69 14.55 -13.55
C ASN A 128 -15.17 14.68 -13.54
N ASN A 129 -14.47 13.96 -12.67
CA ASN A 129 -13.02 13.99 -12.52
C ASN A 129 -12.47 15.39 -12.16
N GLN A 130 -13.21 16.14 -11.36
CA GLN A 130 -12.73 17.42 -10.85
C GLN A 130 -11.73 17.20 -9.70
N PRO A 131 -10.87 18.19 -9.38
CA PRO A 131 -10.09 18.14 -8.16
C PRO A 131 -10.97 17.89 -6.94
N PHE A 132 -10.55 16.99 -6.05
CA PHE A 132 -11.28 16.68 -4.83
C PHE A 132 -10.82 17.57 -3.69
N GLU A 133 -11.20 18.85 -3.74
CA GLU A 133 -10.88 19.84 -2.69
C GLU A 133 -11.50 19.46 -1.35
N GLY A 134 -10.76 19.67 -0.26
CA GLY A 134 -11.25 19.57 1.12
C GLY A 134 -11.17 18.18 1.74
N VAL A 135 -10.94 17.13 0.96
CA VAL A 135 -10.73 15.78 1.52
C VAL A 135 -9.45 15.74 2.36
N ALA A 136 -9.49 14.99 3.46
CA ALA A 136 -8.31 14.75 4.28
C ALA A 136 -7.62 13.47 3.81
N VAL A 137 -6.30 13.53 3.64
CA VAL A 137 -5.50 12.38 3.23
C VAL A 137 -4.53 12.05 4.36
N TYR A 138 -4.61 10.84 4.87
CA TYR A 138 -3.66 10.29 5.82
C TYR A 138 -2.63 9.45 5.08
N VAL A 139 -1.34 9.65 5.36
CA VAL A 139 -0.25 8.83 4.82
C VAL A 139 0.60 8.24 5.93
N TRP A 140 1.12 7.01 5.69
CA TRP A 140 2.14 6.40 6.55
C TRP A 140 3.01 5.44 5.74
N HIS A 141 4.23 5.23 6.23
CA HIS A 141 5.16 4.28 5.64
C HIS A 141 6.28 3.91 6.61
N CYS A 142 7.04 2.87 6.29
CA CYS A 142 8.21 2.46 7.07
C CYS A 142 9.37 3.46 6.92
N ASP A 143 10.28 3.42 7.87
CA ASP A 143 11.54 4.16 7.79
C ASP A 143 12.57 3.49 6.83
N ARG A 144 13.81 4.02 6.78
CA ARG A 144 14.88 3.48 5.92
C ARG A 144 15.34 2.06 6.32
N SER A 145 14.99 1.60 7.51
CA SER A 145 15.30 0.28 8.03
C SER A 145 14.18 -0.74 7.80
N GLY A 146 13.00 -0.26 7.34
CA GLY A 146 11.81 -1.08 7.15
C GLY A 146 10.92 -1.18 8.39
N GLU A 147 11.16 -0.33 9.39
CA GLU A 147 10.44 -0.32 10.66
C GLU A 147 9.33 0.73 10.66
N TYR A 148 8.24 0.45 11.39
CA TYR A 148 7.10 1.35 11.53
C TYR A 148 7.03 1.98 12.92
N SER A 149 6.97 3.31 12.98
CA SER A 149 6.63 4.03 14.21
C SER A 149 5.34 3.51 14.82
N MET A 150 5.19 3.58 16.13
CA MET A 150 4.08 3.07 16.95
C MET A 150 4.01 1.52 17.07
N TYR A 151 4.74 0.76 16.24
CA TYR A 151 4.59 -0.70 16.18
C TYR A 151 5.90 -1.48 16.35
N SER A 152 6.98 -1.03 15.73
CA SER A 152 8.26 -1.74 15.78
C SER A 152 8.92 -1.58 17.15
N SER A 153 9.70 -2.62 17.55
CA SER A 153 10.37 -2.64 18.85
C SER A 153 11.32 -1.45 19.03
N GLY A 154 11.09 -0.67 20.08
CA GLY A 154 11.83 0.55 20.37
C GLY A 154 11.27 1.79 19.68
N LEU A 155 10.24 1.66 18.87
CA LEU A 155 9.56 2.77 18.17
C LEU A 155 8.10 2.93 18.61
N GLU A 156 7.68 2.26 19.66
CA GLU A 156 6.29 2.26 20.14
C GLU A 156 5.81 3.64 20.58
N ASN A 157 6.74 4.52 20.96
CA ASN A 157 6.46 5.90 21.38
C ASN A 157 6.77 6.94 20.29
N GLU A 158 7.18 6.50 19.11
CA GLU A 158 7.42 7.35 17.96
C GLU A 158 6.18 7.41 17.06
N ASN A 159 5.99 8.55 16.36
CA ASN A 159 4.89 8.72 15.41
C ASN A 159 5.34 9.45 14.13
N TYR A 160 6.63 9.41 13.83
CA TYR A 160 7.17 9.94 12.58
C TYR A 160 6.69 9.13 11.36
N LEU A 161 6.82 9.71 10.18
CA LEU A 161 6.40 9.17 8.88
C LEU A 161 4.90 8.86 8.84
N ARG A 162 4.12 9.67 9.59
CA ARG A 162 2.66 9.67 9.63
C ARG A 162 2.16 11.11 9.63
N GLY A 163 1.12 11.39 8.85
CA GLY A 163 0.54 12.72 8.82
C GLY A 163 -0.68 12.84 7.94
N VAL A 164 -1.49 13.85 8.21
CA VAL A 164 -2.69 14.21 7.47
C VAL A 164 -2.48 15.55 6.79
N GLN A 165 -2.97 15.68 5.56
CA GLN A 165 -3.10 16.95 4.85
C GLN A 165 -4.51 17.07 4.29
N VAL A 166 -4.98 18.31 4.13
CA VAL A 166 -6.24 18.62 3.45
C VAL A 166 -5.90 18.99 2.01
N ALA A 167 -6.60 18.39 1.05
CA ALA A 167 -6.42 18.67 -0.36
C ALA A 167 -6.84 20.11 -0.67
N ASP A 168 -5.98 20.82 -1.41
CA ASP A 168 -6.21 22.19 -1.85
C ASP A 168 -7.22 22.27 -3.02
N ALA A 169 -7.45 23.47 -3.56
CA ALA A 169 -8.37 23.69 -4.67
C ALA A 169 -8.00 22.94 -5.95
N GLU A 170 -6.74 22.52 -6.09
CA GLU A 170 -6.26 21.68 -7.18
C GLU A 170 -6.35 20.18 -6.86
N GLY A 171 -6.89 19.82 -5.66
CA GLY A 171 -6.97 18.46 -5.15
C GLY A 171 -5.62 17.91 -4.67
N LEU A 172 -4.64 18.77 -4.41
CA LEU A 172 -3.27 18.39 -4.12
C LEU A 172 -3.00 18.36 -2.61
N VAL A 173 -2.38 17.27 -2.16
CA VAL A 173 -1.72 17.19 -0.84
C VAL A 173 -0.22 16.98 -1.04
N ARG A 174 0.59 17.53 -0.13
CA ARG A 174 2.05 17.45 -0.22
C ARG A 174 2.67 17.15 1.14
N TYR A 175 3.56 16.14 1.16
CA TYR A 175 4.30 15.74 2.36
C TYR A 175 5.80 15.84 2.15
N THR A 176 6.50 16.38 3.14
CA THR A 176 7.95 16.27 3.26
C THR A 176 8.27 15.04 4.10
N SER A 177 9.00 14.10 3.51
CA SER A 177 9.28 12.79 4.08
C SER A 177 10.69 12.29 3.73
N ILE A 178 10.91 11.01 3.92
CA ILE A 178 12.07 10.26 3.45
C ILE A 178 11.61 9.12 2.53
N PHE A 179 12.50 8.62 1.69
CA PHE A 179 12.23 7.45 0.86
C PHE A 179 12.13 6.19 1.74
N PRO A 180 11.05 5.40 1.65
CA PRO A 180 10.88 4.21 2.49
C PRO A 180 11.82 3.08 2.09
N ALA A 181 12.09 2.17 3.01
CA ALA A 181 12.78 0.92 2.72
C ALA A 181 11.92 -0.05 1.91
N CYS A 182 12.57 -1.15 1.49
CA CYS A 182 11.92 -2.37 1.07
C CYS A 182 12.08 -3.40 2.19
N TYR A 183 11.03 -3.72 2.93
CA TYR A 183 11.06 -4.82 3.89
C TYR A 183 10.68 -6.16 3.21
N ALA A 184 10.96 -7.28 3.88
CA ALA A 184 10.81 -8.60 3.29
C ALA A 184 9.36 -8.90 2.88
N GLY A 185 9.16 -9.37 1.65
CA GLY A 185 7.89 -9.85 1.15
C GLY A 185 6.97 -8.79 0.56
N ARG A 186 7.33 -7.50 0.61
CA ARG A 186 6.53 -6.43 0.05
C ARG A 186 7.33 -5.57 -0.93
N TRP A 187 6.66 -5.14 -2.00
CA TRP A 187 7.17 -4.11 -2.89
C TRP A 187 7.29 -2.77 -2.14
N PRO A 188 8.29 -1.91 -2.44
CA PRO A 188 8.42 -0.58 -1.83
C PRO A 188 7.18 0.28 -2.04
N HIS A 189 6.56 0.75 -0.94
CA HIS A 189 5.28 1.42 -1.00
C HIS A 189 5.08 2.45 0.11
N ILE A 190 4.07 3.29 -0.09
CA ILE A 190 3.55 4.26 0.88
C ILE A 190 2.05 4.03 0.98
N HIS A 191 1.54 3.84 2.17
CA HIS A 191 0.11 3.71 2.42
C HIS A 191 -0.56 5.08 2.46
N PHE A 192 -1.83 5.13 2.06
CA PHE A 192 -2.68 6.29 2.28
C PHE A 192 -4.14 5.90 2.46
N GLU A 193 -4.87 6.77 3.16
CA GLU A 193 -6.33 6.76 3.28
C GLU A 193 -6.85 8.14 2.91
N VAL A 194 -8.00 8.17 2.23
CA VAL A 194 -8.73 9.39 1.90
C VAL A 194 -9.99 9.43 2.73
N TYR A 195 -10.22 10.54 3.43
CA TYR A 195 -11.39 10.80 4.26
C TYR A 195 -12.19 11.97 3.70
N PRO A 196 -13.51 12.01 3.89
CA PRO A 196 -14.34 13.11 3.39
C PRO A 196 -13.86 14.49 3.82
N ASP A 197 -13.35 14.61 5.05
CA ASP A 197 -12.82 15.84 5.66
C ASP A 197 -11.97 15.51 6.90
N THR A 198 -11.40 16.55 7.54
CA THR A 198 -10.62 16.39 8.77
C THR A 198 -11.45 16.01 10.00
N GLY A 199 -12.76 16.21 9.99
CA GLY A 199 -13.63 15.79 11.09
C GLY A 199 -13.87 14.28 11.10
N SER A 200 -13.69 13.65 9.95
CA SER A 200 -13.94 12.21 9.74
C SER A 200 -12.75 11.32 10.08
N ILE A 201 -11.51 11.85 10.16
CA ILE A 201 -10.30 11.03 10.29
C ILE A 201 -10.21 10.21 11.59
N THR A 202 -10.96 10.56 12.62
CA THR A 202 -10.97 9.87 13.92
C THR A 202 -11.84 8.60 13.92
N ASP A 203 -12.49 8.29 12.82
CA ASP A 203 -13.23 7.06 12.60
C ASP A 203 -12.75 6.42 11.29
N HIS A 204 -11.87 5.43 11.40
CA HIS A 204 -11.28 4.74 10.24
C HIS A 204 -12.34 4.14 9.29
N THR A 205 -13.55 3.87 9.77
CA THR A 205 -14.64 3.33 8.95
C THR A 205 -15.24 4.34 7.98
N THR A 206 -14.90 5.63 8.13
CA THR A 206 -15.34 6.71 7.24
C THR A 206 -14.39 6.96 6.06
N ALA A 207 -13.27 6.25 5.98
CA ALA A 207 -12.38 6.33 4.83
C ALA A 207 -13.13 6.00 3.54
N ILE A 208 -13.01 6.85 2.53
CA ILE A 208 -13.64 6.69 1.20
C ILE A 208 -12.71 6.03 0.17
N ALA A 209 -11.43 5.86 0.49
CA ALA A 209 -10.46 5.04 -0.24
C ALA A 209 -9.30 4.70 0.69
N THR A 210 -8.85 3.45 0.64
CA THR A 210 -7.62 2.98 1.28
C THR A 210 -6.76 2.32 0.22
N SER A 211 -5.53 2.79 0.01
CA SER A 211 -4.67 2.25 -1.04
C SER A 211 -3.19 2.46 -0.74
N GLN A 212 -2.34 2.12 -1.71
CA GLN A 212 -0.89 2.21 -1.56
C GLN A 212 -0.27 2.79 -2.84
N VAL A 213 0.78 3.61 -2.67
CA VAL A 213 1.62 4.12 -3.75
C VAL A 213 2.76 3.13 -3.98
N ALA A 214 2.87 2.55 -5.16
CA ALA A 214 4.01 1.72 -5.57
C ALA A 214 5.16 2.60 -6.08
N LEU A 215 6.40 2.32 -5.64
CA LEU A 215 7.57 3.08 -6.07
C LEU A 215 8.29 2.39 -7.24
N PRO A 216 8.74 3.12 -8.27
CA PRO A 216 9.42 2.55 -9.42
C PRO A 216 10.75 1.87 -9.07
N GLN A 217 10.98 0.70 -9.63
CA GLN A 217 12.14 -0.17 -9.36
C GLN A 217 13.48 0.55 -9.59
N GLU A 218 13.60 1.33 -10.65
CA GLU A 218 14.84 2.05 -10.98
C GLU A 218 15.24 2.99 -9.84
N THR A 219 14.28 3.79 -9.34
CA THR A 219 14.50 4.71 -8.22
C THR A 219 14.81 3.96 -6.93
N CYS A 220 14.06 2.89 -6.63
CA CYS A 220 14.34 2.03 -5.47
C CYS A 220 15.77 1.47 -5.51
N THR A 221 16.21 0.99 -6.67
CA THR A 221 17.57 0.47 -6.85
C THR A 221 18.63 1.53 -6.58
N ALA A 222 18.42 2.77 -7.07
CA ALA A 222 19.34 3.88 -6.84
C ALA A 222 19.41 4.30 -5.36
N VAL A 223 18.26 4.40 -4.68
CA VAL A 223 18.18 4.76 -3.26
C VAL A 223 18.81 3.66 -2.39
N TYR A 224 18.50 2.39 -2.65
CA TYR A 224 18.98 1.28 -1.82
C TYR A 224 20.46 0.98 -1.97
N ALA A 225 21.11 1.56 -2.99
CA ALA A 225 22.57 1.58 -3.09
C ALA A 225 23.24 2.59 -2.13
N THR A 226 22.46 3.41 -1.41
CA THR A 226 22.97 4.39 -0.44
C THR A 226 23.03 3.83 0.98
N THR A 227 23.87 4.45 1.83
CA THR A 227 24.04 4.04 3.24
C THR A 227 22.73 4.13 4.03
N GLY A 228 22.43 3.09 4.81
CA GLY A 228 21.26 2.99 5.66
C GLY A 228 20.10 2.22 5.02
N TYR A 229 20.24 1.76 3.76
CA TYR A 229 19.25 0.95 3.04
C TYR A 229 19.77 -0.43 2.65
N GLU A 230 20.84 -0.90 3.29
CA GLU A 230 21.56 -2.14 2.88
C GLU A 230 20.65 -3.38 2.86
N GLN A 231 19.72 -3.47 3.81
CA GLN A 231 18.79 -4.60 3.87
C GLN A 231 17.77 -4.56 2.71
N SER A 232 17.40 -3.37 2.26
CA SER A 232 16.43 -3.18 1.16
C SER A 232 16.96 -3.72 -0.17
N VAL A 233 18.28 -3.72 -0.40
CA VAL A 233 18.90 -4.32 -1.61
C VAL A 233 18.53 -5.80 -1.73
N LYS A 234 18.67 -6.55 -0.64
CA LYS A 234 18.36 -7.97 -0.60
C LYS A 234 16.86 -8.23 -0.71
N ASN A 235 16.06 -7.43 -0.02
CA ASN A 235 14.61 -7.61 0.00
C ASN A 235 13.99 -7.32 -1.38
N LEU A 236 14.45 -6.28 -2.08
CA LEU A 236 13.98 -5.94 -3.42
C LEU A 236 14.28 -7.03 -4.46
N GLN A 237 15.36 -7.80 -4.28
CA GLN A 237 15.68 -8.94 -5.16
C GLN A 237 14.69 -10.11 -5.00
N GLY A 238 13.97 -10.17 -3.88
CA GLY A 238 13.03 -11.24 -3.54
C GLY A 238 11.58 -10.94 -3.89
N VAL A 239 11.26 -9.76 -4.45
CA VAL A 239 9.90 -9.32 -4.73
C VAL A 239 9.82 -8.59 -6.08
N SER A 240 8.67 -8.69 -6.74
CA SER A 240 8.29 -7.89 -7.92
C SER A 240 6.88 -7.35 -7.72
N LEU A 241 6.45 -6.38 -8.53
CA LEU A 241 5.05 -5.95 -8.53
C LEU A 241 4.09 -7.12 -8.74
N ASP A 242 4.40 -8.01 -9.69
CA ASP A 242 3.57 -9.18 -9.99
C ASP A 242 3.51 -10.23 -8.88
N SER A 243 4.51 -10.26 -7.98
CA SER A 243 4.56 -11.22 -6.86
C SER A 243 4.15 -10.61 -5.52
N ASP A 244 3.96 -9.30 -5.48
CA ASP A 244 3.48 -8.61 -4.27
C ASP A 244 2.00 -8.93 -4.03
N ASN A 245 1.62 -9.16 -2.79
CA ASN A 245 0.25 -9.56 -2.44
C ASN A 245 -0.79 -8.44 -2.53
N VAL A 246 -0.34 -7.19 -2.74
CA VAL A 246 -1.20 -6.02 -2.95
C VAL A 246 -1.22 -5.64 -4.43
N PHE A 247 -0.06 -5.47 -5.05
CA PHE A 247 0.05 -5.01 -6.44
C PHE A 247 -0.02 -6.12 -7.48
N GLY A 248 -0.03 -7.39 -7.07
CA GLY A 248 0.15 -8.53 -7.98
C GLY A 248 -1.04 -8.83 -8.90
N ASP A 249 -2.21 -8.29 -8.63
CA ASP A 249 -3.41 -8.51 -9.44
C ASP A 249 -3.40 -7.71 -10.77
N ASP A 250 -2.81 -6.49 -10.76
CA ASP A 250 -2.72 -5.61 -11.93
C ASP A 250 -1.32 -5.00 -12.14
N SER A 251 -0.30 -5.46 -11.38
CA SER A 251 1.06 -4.92 -11.38
C SER A 251 1.13 -3.45 -10.95
N GLY A 252 0.20 -3.01 -10.10
CA GLY A 252 0.08 -1.65 -9.61
C GLY A 252 -0.24 -0.63 -10.70
N ALA A 253 -1.05 -1.00 -11.69
CA ALA A 253 -1.28 -0.22 -12.92
C ALA A 253 -1.73 1.23 -12.67
N THR A 254 -2.52 1.48 -11.60
CA THR A 254 -2.97 2.81 -11.19
C THR A 254 -2.23 3.36 -9.98
N GLN A 255 -1.36 2.56 -9.35
CA GLN A 255 -0.68 2.85 -8.08
C GLN A 255 0.80 3.17 -8.27
N LEU A 256 1.39 2.88 -9.46
CA LEU A 256 2.80 3.13 -9.73
C LEU A 256 3.06 4.63 -9.91
N ALA A 257 3.83 5.19 -8.98
CA ALA A 257 4.16 6.61 -8.98
C ALA A 257 5.08 7.02 -10.12
N THR A 258 5.01 8.29 -10.50
CA THR A 258 6.06 8.96 -11.27
C THR A 258 7.03 9.66 -10.32
N ILE A 259 8.34 9.57 -10.61
CA ILE A 259 9.37 10.13 -9.73
C ILE A 259 10.34 11.01 -10.51
N THR A 260 10.73 12.13 -9.90
CA THR A 260 11.79 13.02 -10.39
C THR A 260 12.77 13.33 -9.27
N GLY A 261 14.02 13.61 -9.61
CA GLY A 261 15.07 13.90 -8.63
C GLY A 261 16.19 12.87 -8.63
N ASP A 262 17.04 12.92 -7.64
CA ASP A 262 18.17 12.00 -7.45
C ASP A 262 18.52 11.83 -5.96
N THR A 263 19.48 10.95 -5.66
CA THR A 263 19.89 10.65 -4.27
C THR A 263 20.57 11.83 -3.56
N SER A 264 21.05 12.83 -4.28
CA SER A 264 21.73 14.00 -3.69
C SER A 264 20.80 15.16 -3.41
N ALA A 265 19.83 15.39 -4.28
CA ALA A 265 18.83 16.47 -4.16
C ALA A 265 17.55 16.02 -3.47
N GLY A 266 17.33 14.71 -3.36
CA GLY A 266 16.07 14.11 -2.95
C GLY A 266 15.12 13.87 -4.12
N TYR A 267 14.02 13.22 -3.85
CA TYR A 267 13.03 12.83 -4.86
C TYR A 267 11.69 13.51 -4.66
N THR A 268 10.98 13.74 -5.76
CA THR A 268 9.55 14.07 -5.75
C THR A 268 8.78 12.92 -6.36
N VAL A 269 7.92 12.30 -5.56
CA VAL A 269 7.04 11.17 -5.89
C VAL A 269 5.64 11.72 -6.15
N ARG A 270 5.03 11.38 -7.28
CA ARG A 270 3.72 11.87 -7.68
C ARG A 270 2.80 10.74 -8.09
N LEU A 271 1.57 10.79 -7.58
CA LEU A 271 0.49 9.90 -8.01
C LEU A 271 -0.80 10.72 -8.16
N THR A 272 -1.60 10.41 -9.20
CA THR A 272 -2.99 10.84 -9.27
C THR A 272 -3.86 9.73 -8.71
N VAL A 273 -4.66 10.06 -7.72
CA VAL A 273 -5.56 9.16 -7.00
C VAL A 273 -6.99 9.48 -7.41
N ASN A 274 -7.59 8.61 -8.20
CA ASN A 274 -8.97 8.76 -8.66
C ASN A 274 -9.89 8.04 -7.67
N VAL A 275 -10.79 8.76 -7.03
CA VAL A 275 -11.75 8.25 -6.03
C VAL A 275 -13.16 8.39 -6.56
N ASP A 276 -13.94 7.30 -6.55
CA ASP A 276 -15.37 7.33 -6.90
C ASP A 276 -16.22 7.15 -5.63
N THR A 277 -16.82 8.23 -5.16
CA THR A 277 -17.68 8.20 -3.96
C THR A 277 -19.02 7.47 -4.18
N ASN A 278 -19.30 6.99 -5.39
CA ASN A 278 -20.42 6.07 -5.66
C ASN A 278 -20.05 4.60 -5.47
N THR A 279 -18.76 4.28 -5.35
CA THR A 279 -18.25 2.94 -5.03
C THR A 279 -18.17 2.79 -3.51
N GLU A 280 -18.72 1.71 -2.97
CA GLU A 280 -18.57 1.39 -1.54
C GLU A 280 -17.13 0.94 -1.28
N PRO A 281 -16.41 1.58 -0.35
CA PRO A 281 -15.05 1.17 0.00
C PRO A 281 -14.98 -0.28 0.49
N THR A 282 -14.05 -1.04 -0.03
CA THR A 282 -13.81 -2.44 0.34
C THR A 282 -12.47 -2.66 1.03
N GLY A 283 -11.62 -1.63 1.02
CA GLY A 283 -10.30 -1.60 1.61
C GLY A 283 -10.29 -1.29 3.12
N GLY A 284 -9.11 -1.05 3.67
CA GLY A 284 -8.89 -0.58 5.04
C GLY A 284 -8.91 -1.66 6.12
N GLY A 285 -9.44 -2.86 5.86
CA GLY A 285 -9.38 -3.96 6.83
C GLY A 285 -7.97 -4.47 7.06
N ALA A 286 -7.61 -4.75 8.32
CA ALA A 286 -6.39 -5.49 8.63
C ALA A 286 -6.41 -6.85 7.93
N PRO A 287 -5.25 -7.41 7.51
CA PRO A 287 -5.18 -8.73 6.89
C PRO A 287 -5.86 -9.77 7.80
N GLY A 288 -7.02 -10.28 7.42
CA GLY A 288 -7.84 -11.20 8.21
C GLY A 288 -9.29 -10.77 8.47
N GLY A 289 -9.67 -9.51 8.09
CA GLY A 289 -11.03 -8.97 8.32
C GLY A 289 -11.99 -9.08 7.14
N GLY A 290 -11.72 -9.88 6.11
CA GLY A 290 -12.65 -10.15 5.04
C GLY A 290 -13.91 -10.83 5.55
N GLY A 291 -15.03 -10.10 5.69
CA GLY A 291 -16.34 -10.59 6.09
C GLY A 291 -16.82 -11.68 5.14
N ALA A 292 -16.66 -12.95 5.54
CA ALA A 292 -17.33 -14.06 4.91
C ALA A 292 -18.79 -14.08 5.34
N PRO A 293 -19.77 -14.31 4.44
CA PRO A 293 -21.10 -14.65 4.86
C PRO A 293 -21.07 -16.04 5.51
N GLY A 294 -21.36 -16.10 6.76
CA GLY A 294 -21.69 -17.17 7.67
C GLY A 294 -21.33 -18.62 7.28
N GLY A 295 -20.35 -19.19 8.00
CA GLY A 295 -20.13 -20.64 8.04
C GLY A 295 -19.13 -20.99 9.13
N ALA A 296 -19.62 -21.74 10.14
CA ALA A 296 -18.90 -22.11 11.34
C ALA A 296 -17.72 -23.05 11.11
N GLY A 297 -16.60 -22.87 11.81
CA GLY A 297 -15.61 -23.89 12.08
C GLY A 297 -14.17 -23.38 12.09
N ALA A 298 -13.63 -23.09 13.26
CA ALA A 298 -12.20 -22.95 13.53
C ALA A 298 -11.53 -24.35 13.59
N PRO A 299 -10.17 -24.56 13.73
CA PRO A 299 -9.11 -23.65 14.09
C PRO A 299 -7.79 -23.86 13.28
N GLY A 300 -6.96 -22.90 13.15
CA GLY A 300 -5.58 -23.10 12.71
C GLY A 300 -4.78 -21.83 12.67
N GLY A 301 -4.01 -21.59 13.68
CA GLY A 301 -2.77 -20.88 13.87
C GLY A 301 -2.36 -19.80 12.89
N MET A 302 -2.42 -18.54 13.32
CA MET A 302 -1.64 -17.43 12.71
C MET A 302 -0.14 -17.75 12.76
N PRO A 303 0.63 -17.47 11.71
CA PRO A 303 2.05 -17.25 11.88
C PRO A 303 2.21 -15.83 12.46
N THR A 304 2.43 -15.76 13.76
CA THR A 304 3.00 -14.60 14.42
C THR A 304 4.43 -14.48 13.93
N GLY A 305 4.62 -13.80 12.81
CA GLY A 305 5.93 -13.43 12.28
C GLY A 305 6.53 -12.30 13.10
N ARG A 306 6.95 -12.61 14.33
CA ARG A 306 7.93 -11.81 15.04
C ARG A 306 9.21 -11.83 14.19
N PRO A 307 9.86 -10.68 13.92
CA PRO A 307 11.19 -10.69 13.30
C PRO A 307 12.11 -11.60 14.10
N PRO A 308 13.01 -12.39 13.47
CA PRO A 308 13.91 -13.28 14.19
C PRO A 308 14.81 -12.46 15.11
N ALA A 309 14.78 -12.77 16.40
CA ALA A 309 15.72 -12.26 17.38
C ALA A 309 17.14 -12.65 16.95
N LEU A 310 18.06 -11.70 17.01
CA LEU A 310 19.49 -11.96 16.82
C LEU A 310 19.96 -12.99 17.85
N PRO A 311 20.90 -13.90 17.51
CA PRO A 311 21.38 -14.92 18.43
C PRO A 311 22.10 -14.29 19.63
N ASP A 312 21.69 -14.68 20.84
CA ASP A 312 22.33 -14.39 22.07
C ASP A 312 23.78 -14.89 22.04
N GLY A 313 24.73 -14.04 22.33
CA GLY A 313 26.11 -14.42 22.55
C GLY A 313 27.08 -13.25 22.48
N GLN A 314 27.06 -12.37 23.48
CA GLN A 314 28.28 -11.91 24.18
C GLN A 314 27.91 -10.85 25.23
N GLN A 315 27.98 -11.26 26.48
CA GLN A 315 28.01 -10.35 27.64
C GLN A 315 29.25 -9.46 27.58
N PRO A 316 29.11 -8.13 27.73
CA PRO A 316 30.27 -7.25 27.96
C PRO A 316 30.82 -7.54 29.38
N GLY A 317 32.11 -7.82 29.44
CA GLY A 317 32.82 -8.03 30.69
C GLY A 317 32.77 -6.82 31.63
N THR A 318 32.60 -7.13 32.91
CA THR A 318 32.66 -6.16 34.02
C THR A 318 33.97 -5.37 34.00
N ALA A 319 33.89 -4.06 33.95
CA ALA A 319 35.01 -3.15 34.16
C ALA A 319 35.50 -3.23 35.64
N PRO A 320 36.80 -3.17 35.90
CA PRO A 320 37.30 -3.19 37.26
C PRO A 320 37.09 -1.86 38.00
N THR A 321 36.58 -1.94 39.21
CA THR A 321 36.39 -0.86 40.15
C THR A 321 37.74 -0.23 40.52
N ALA A 322 37.92 1.06 40.20
CA ALA A 322 39.06 1.83 40.69
C ALA A 322 38.81 2.28 42.14
N SER A 323 39.65 1.84 43.05
CA SER A 323 39.72 2.32 44.46
C SER A 323 40.26 3.76 44.49
N ALA A 324 39.55 4.65 45.21
CA ALA A 324 40.02 5.96 45.53
C ALA A 324 41.10 5.91 46.66
N PRO A 325 42.15 6.75 46.64
CA PRO A 325 43.07 6.87 47.75
C PRO A 325 42.52 7.77 48.83
N ALA A 326 42.69 7.33 50.10
CA ALA A 326 42.44 8.13 51.29
C ALA A 326 43.46 9.25 51.41
N GLY A 327 42.97 10.48 51.64
CA GLY A 327 43.81 11.63 51.95
C GLY A 327 44.22 11.68 53.43
N SER A 328 45.40 12.13 53.64
CA SER A 328 45.88 12.74 54.89
C SER A 328 46.12 14.21 54.67
#